data_9c05d4a7ccbec2821a0ce35828afaa2e
#
_entry.id   9c05d4a7ccbec2821a0ce35828afaa2e
#
_cell.length_a   1.000
_cell.length_b   1.000
_cell.length_c   1.000
_cell.angle_alpha   90.00
_cell.angle_beta   90.00
_cell.angle_gamma   90.00
#
_symmetry.space_group_name_H-M   'P 1'
#
loop_
_entity.id
_entity.type
_entity.pdbx_description
1 polymer ?
#
loop_
_entity_poly.entity_id
_entity_poly.type
_entity_poly.pdbx_seq_one_letter_code
_entity_poly.pdbx_strand_id
1 'polypeptide(L)'
;MGDSGGESSLGLIAGNGRFPFLLLDAARAQGLRVVVAAIKEETDEEMNERAHVDAGVTVHWMSLGELSRLIEMLQREGVTRAVMAGQVKHKQIFSSIRPDWRLAKLLLNLRTRNTDMLLGAVAKVLEDEGIALMSSTMFLEPMLAPVGAMTERGPDAAELADIAYGMKVARGIAGFDLGQTVVIAAGACVAVEAMEGTDATITRAGEIMRGLEQEASTLERRLTVVKVAKPKQDMRFDVPVVGAPTIEAMRAAGATCLCVEAGRTLVFDREAMVAAANAAGIAVVGEAAGG
;
A
#
# COMPACT_ATOMS: atom_id res chain seq x y z
N MET A 1 -33.27 26.06 16.06
CA MET A 1 -31.99 25.65 16.65
C MET A 1 -31.16 25.19 15.49
N GLY A 2 -30.23 26.04 15.07
CA GLY A 2 -29.44 25.83 13.86
C GLY A 2 -28.44 24.68 14.09
N ASP A 3 -28.49 23.70 13.23
CA ASP A 3 -27.43 22.75 13.02
C ASP A 3 -26.24 23.52 12.44
N SER A 4 -25.30 23.86 13.30
CA SER A 4 -24.00 24.37 12.88
C SER A 4 -23.27 23.22 12.17
N GLY A 5 -23.43 23.17 10.86
CA GLY A 5 -22.66 22.28 9.98
C GLY A 5 -21.15 22.56 10.17
N GLY A 6 -20.58 22.04 11.23
CA GLY A 6 -19.15 22.00 11.39
C GLY A 6 -18.58 21.17 10.23
N GLU A 7 -17.74 21.76 9.41
CA GLU A 7 -16.98 21.02 8.39
C GLU A 7 -16.40 19.78 9.04
N SER A 8 -16.80 18.59 8.57
CA SER A 8 -16.34 17.36 9.18
C SER A 8 -14.83 17.23 8.93
N SER A 9 -14.06 17.32 10.01
CA SER A 9 -12.60 17.24 9.95
C SER A 9 -12.14 15.79 9.85
N LEU A 10 -11.20 15.52 8.95
CA LEU A 10 -10.51 14.26 8.79
C LEU A 10 -9.05 14.39 9.25
N GLY A 11 -8.60 13.50 10.12
CA GLY A 11 -7.17 13.35 10.43
C GLY A 11 -6.46 12.52 9.37
N LEU A 12 -5.32 12.98 8.88
CA LEU A 12 -4.44 12.21 8.00
C LEU A 12 -3.10 11.99 8.70
N ILE A 13 -2.82 10.75 9.11
CA ILE A 13 -1.51 10.37 9.62
C ILE A 13 -0.65 9.99 8.41
N ALA A 14 0.27 10.88 8.04
CA ALA A 14 1.02 10.81 6.80
C ALA A 14 2.41 10.19 7.01
N GLY A 15 2.69 9.11 6.30
CA GLY A 15 4.01 8.51 6.13
C GLY A 15 4.67 8.90 4.82
N ASN A 16 5.54 8.03 4.30
CA ASN A 16 6.33 8.22 3.09
C ASN A 16 5.53 7.93 1.81
N GLY A 17 5.96 8.53 0.70
CA GLY A 17 5.49 8.26 -0.65
C GLY A 17 4.28 9.06 -1.08
N ARG A 18 3.70 8.67 -2.22
CA ARG A 18 2.59 9.39 -2.87
C ARG A 18 1.23 9.19 -2.19
N PHE A 19 1.06 8.11 -1.45
CA PHE A 19 -0.24 7.75 -0.87
C PHE A 19 -0.87 8.83 0.01
N PRO A 20 -0.14 9.52 0.92
CA PRO A 20 -0.71 10.61 1.71
C PRO A 20 -1.29 11.75 0.85
N PHE A 21 -0.62 12.09 -0.25
CA PHE A 21 -1.07 13.15 -1.15
C PHE A 21 -2.34 12.76 -1.91
N LEU A 22 -2.40 11.53 -2.44
CA LEU A 22 -3.59 11.03 -3.14
C LEU A 22 -4.82 11.00 -2.22
N LEU A 23 -4.63 10.60 -0.96
CA LEU A 23 -5.70 10.59 0.02
C LEU A 23 -6.12 12.01 0.42
N LEU A 24 -5.15 12.91 0.62
CA LEU A 24 -5.41 14.33 0.87
C LEU A 24 -6.25 14.93 -0.25
N ASP A 25 -5.82 14.78 -1.51
CA ASP A 25 -6.52 15.31 -2.68
C ASP A 25 -7.95 14.74 -2.79
N ALA A 26 -8.12 13.44 -2.57
CA ALA A 26 -9.44 12.79 -2.61
C ALA A 26 -10.37 13.27 -1.49
N ALA A 27 -9.87 13.45 -0.27
CA ALA A 27 -10.65 13.97 0.86
C ALA A 27 -11.02 15.45 0.64
N ARG A 28 -10.11 16.25 0.11
CA ARG A 28 -10.36 17.67 -0.24
C ARG A 28 -11.37 17.80 -1.37
N ALA A 29 -11.31 16.94 -2.37
CA ALA A 29 -12.32 16.90 -3.44
C ALA A 29 -13.75 16.65 -2.92
N GLN A 30 -13.89 16.01 -1.75
CA GLN A 30 -15.18 15.83 -1.06
C GLN A 30 -15.53 16.99 -0.11
N GLY A 31 -14.73 18.07 -0.07
CA GLY A 31 -14.98 19.24 0.78
C GLY A 31 -14.61 19.05 2.26
N LEU A 32 -13.87 18.00 2.61
CA LEU A 32 -13.48 17.76 4.01
C LEU A 32 -12.32 18.68 4.40
N ARG A 33 -12.37 19.25 5.61
CA ARG A 33 -11.17 19.83 6.23
C ARG A 33 -10.22 18.70 6.62
N VAL A 34 -8.94 18.80 6.26
CA VAL A 34 -7.95 17.75 6.56
C VAL A 34 -6.87 18.28 7.49
N VAL A 35 -6.71 17.59 8.61
CA VAL A 35 -5.66 17.85 9.60
C VAL A 35 -4.59 16.78 9.45
N VAL A 36 -3.42 17.18 8.95
CA VAL A 36 -2.33 16.27 8.64
C VAL A 36 -1.36 16.18 9.81
N ALA A 37 -1.15 14.98 10.34
CA ALA A 37 -0.05 14.62 11.21
C ALA A 37 1.11 14.10 10.33
N ALA A 38 2.03 15.00 9.95
CA ALA A 38 3.16 14.66 9.09
C ALA A 38 4.33 14.11 9.94
N ILE A 39 4.80 12.90 9.61
CA ILE A 39 5.92 12.26 10.32
C ILE A 39 7.24 12.80 9.74
N LYS A 40 8.02 13.51 10.57
CA LYS A 40 9.25 14.22 10.17
C LYS A 40 10.26 13.35 9.44
N GLU A 41 10.34 12.09 9.83
CA GLU A 41 11.32 11.13 9.32
C GLU A 41 10.87 10.48 8.00
N GLU A 42 9.60 10.68 7.59
CA GLU A 42 8.99 9.94 6.49
C GLU A 42 8.23 10.80 5.49
N THR A 43 7.44 11.77 5.96
CA THR A 43 6.57 12.58 5.09
C THR A 43 7.41 13.57 4.28
N ASP A 44 7.10 13.72 2.99
CA ASP A 44 7.73 14.68 2.11
C ASP A 44 7.35 16.12 2.51
N GLU A 45 8.32 17.04 2.44
CA GLU A 45 8.12 18.47 2.76
C GLU A 45 7.13 19.17 1.81
N GLU A 46 6.85 18.59 0.63
CA GLU A 46 5.77 19.04 -0.28
C GLU A 46 4.43 19.17 0.46
N MET A 47 4.24 18.44 1.56
CA MET A 47 3.03 18.56 2.38
C MET A 47 2.79 19.97 2.92
N ASN A 48 3.86 20.76 3.16
CA ASN A 48 3.75 22.16 3.56
C ASN A 48 3.20 23.03 2.42
N GLU A 49 3.59 22.74 1.18
CA GLU A 49 3.12 23.49 0.01
C GLU A 49 1.61 23.31 -0.16
N ARG A 50 1.09 22.10 0.09
CA ARG A 50 -0.35 21.82 0.07
C ARG A 50 -1.12 22.65 1.08
N ALA A 51 -0.61 22.80 2.31
CA ALA A 51 -1.23 23.64 3.34
C ALA A 51 -1.18 25.14 2.99
N HIS A 52 -0.16 25.60 2.25
CA HIS A 52 -0.05 26.99 1.84
C HIS A 52 -1.07 27.39 0.75
N VAL A 53 -1.44 26.45 -0.12
CA VAL A 53 -2.34 26.71 -1.25
C VAL A 53 -3.80 26.34 -0.96
N ASP A 54 -4.07 25.54 0.07
CA ASP A 54 -5.42 25.11 0.44
C ASP A 54 -5.70 25.39 1.93
N ALA A 55 -6.54 26.39 2.20
CA ALA A 55 -6.94 26.78 3.56
C ALA A 55 -7.68 25.67 4.34
N GLY A 56 -8.20 24.65 3.65
CA GLY A 56 -8.82 23.47 4.26
C GLY A 56 -7.82 22.42 4.72
N VAL A 57 -6.52 22.66 4.59
CA VAL A 57 -5.45 21.75 5.00
C VAL A 57 -4.63 22.39 6.12
N THR A 58 -4.47 21.69 7.24
CA THR A 58 -3.61 22.09 8.35
C THR A 58 -2.56 21.01 8.57
N VAL A 59 -1.28 21.37 8.63
CA VAL A 59 -0.18 20.42 8.78
C VAL A 59 0.52 20.60 10.12
N HIS A 60 0.66 19.51 10.86
CA HIS A 60 1.41 19.43 12.12
C HIS A 60 2.54 18.41 11.99
N TRP A 61 3.78 18.85 12.12
CA TRP A 61 4.95 17.97 12.07
C TRP A 61 5.25 17.37 13.44
N MET A 62 5.43 16.06 13.48
CA MET A 62 5.76 15.32 14.68
C MET A 62 6.69 14.15 14.39
N SER A 63 7.41 13.67 15.40
CA SER A 63 8.24 12.48 15.27
C SER A 63 7.43 11.22 15.51
N LEU A 64 7.86 10.11 14.90
CA LEU A 64 7.16 8.81 14.94
C LEU A 64 6.88 8.31 16.38
N GLY A 65 7.68 8.73 17.36
CA GLY A 65 7.54 8.33 18.78
C GLY A 65 6.51 9.13 19.59
N GLU A 66 5.91 10.19 19.05
CA GLU A 66 5.09 11.17 19.79
C GLU A 66 3.59 10.84 19.76
N LEU A 67 3.19 9.62 20.21
CA LEU A 67 1.79 9.17 20.19
C LEU A 67 0.86 10.06 21.04
N SER A 68 1.31 10.51 22.21
CA SER A 68 0.52 11.41 23.05
C SER A 68 0.24 12.74 22.36
N ARG A 69 1.27 13.29 21.71
CA ARG A 69 1.16 14.55 20.95
C ARG A 69 0.24 14.42 19.75
N LEU A 70 0.28 13.27 19.05
CA LEU A 70 -0.65 12.98 17.95
C LEU A 70 -2.10 13.04 18.44
N ILE A 71 -2.41 12.35 19.52
CA ILE A 71 -3.76 12.30 20.10
C ILE A 71 -4.22 13.69 20.53
N GLU A 72 -3.41 14.40 21.32
CA GLU A 72 -3.72 15.74 21.81
C GLU A 72 -3.94 16.74 20.66
N MET A 73 -3.16 16.64 19.60
CA MET A 73 -3.30 17.49 18.42
C MET A 73 -4.61 17.21 17.70
N LEU A 74 -4.92 15.92 17.42
CA LEU A 74 -6.16 15.55 16.74
C LEU A 74 -7.40 15.94 17.55
N GLN A 75 -7.39 15.74 18.86
CA GLN A 75 -8.47 16.17 19.75
C GLN A 75 -8.65 17.69 19.77
N ARG A 76 -7.56 18.47 19.84
CA ARG A 76 -7.59 19.94 19.80
C ARG A 76 -8.18 20.48 18.49
N GLU A 77 -7.89 19.79 17.38
CA GLU A 77 -8.42 20.12 16.05
C GLU A 77 -9.86 19.59 15.83
N GLY A 78 -10.47 18.94 16.84
CA GLY A 78 -11.83 18.40 16.75
C GLY A 78 -11.96 17.18 15.83
N VAL A 79 -10.87 16.47 15.60
CA VAL A 79 -10.84 15.28 14.73
C VAL A 79 -11.35 14.05 15.49
N THR A 80 -12.40 13.42 14.97
CA THR A 80 -12.97 12.15 15.49
C THR A 80 -12.76 10.96 14.55
N ARG A 81 -12.32 11.23 13.31
CA ARG A 81 -12.03 10.21 12.30
C ARG A 81 -10.66 10.48 11.70
N ALA A 82 -9.82 9.47 11.63
CA ALA A 82 -8.50 9.57 11.03
C ALA A 82 -8.25 8.44 10.04
N VAL A 83 -7.33 8.66 9.11
CA VAL A 83 -6.79 7.65 8.19
C VAL A 83 -5.29 7.65 8.29
N MET A 84 -4.66 6.49 8.07
CA MET A 84 -3.22 6.36 7.88
C MET A 84 -2.93 6.18 6.40
N ALA A 85 -1.94 6.88 5.87
CA ALA A 85 -1.49 6.71 4.48
C ALA A 85 0.03 6.86 4.37
N GLY A 86 0.62 6.05 3.50
CA GLY A 86 2.06 6.02 3.28
C GLY A 86 2.77 4.96 4.11
N GLN A 87 4.04 4.78 3.81
CA GLN A 87 4.89 3.78 4.47
C GLN A 87 5.72 4.42 5.58
N VAL A 88 6.05 3.62 6.59
CA VAL A 88 7.08 3.92 7.58
C VAL A 88 8.17 2.86 7.45
N LYS A 89 9.41 3.28 7.24
CA LYS A 89 10.53 2.35 7.03
C LYS A 89 10.80 1.52 8.28
N HIS A 90 10.83 0.19 8.14
CA HIS A 90 11.05 -0.75 9.25
C HIS A 90 12.25 -0.40 10.14
N LYS A 91 13.36 0.07 9.54
CA LYS A 91 14.55 0.49 10.30
C LYS A 91 14.22 1.62 11.29
N GLN A 92 13.33 2.52 10.96
CA GLN A 92 13.01 3.67 11.81
C GLN A 92 12.09 3.27 12.96
N ILE A 93 11.14 2.34 12.72
CA ILE A 93 10.21 1.88 13.76
C ILE A 93 10.94 1.24 14.96
N PHE A 94 12.06 0.55 14.74
CA PHE A 94 12.70 -0.24 15.79
C PHE A 94 14.07 0.28 16.24
N SER A 95 14.72 1.20 15.53
CA SER A 95 16.09 1.63 15.84
C SER A 95 16.26 3.09 16.24
N SER A 96 15.31 3.97 15.91
CA SER A 96 15.49 5.43 16.03
C SER A 96 14.39 6.14 16.82
N ILE A 97 13.34 5.41 17.23
CA ILE A 97 12.20 5.99 17.93
C ILE A 97 12.57 6.32 19.37
N ARG A 98 12.33 7.56 19.79
CA ARG A 98 12.24 7.95 21.19
C ARG A 98 10.76 7.95 21.60
N PRO A 99 10.24 6.81 22.09
CA PRO A 99 8.83 6.71 22.40
C PRO A 99 8.47 7.60 23.59
N ASP A 100 7.35 8.30 23.49
CA ASP A 100 6.75 8.90 24.67
C ASP A 100 6.20 7.80 25.62
N TRP A 101 5.67 8.21 26.77
CA TRP A 101 5.22 7.27 27.78
C TRP A 101 4.06 6.37 27.30
N ARG A 102 3.15 6.88 26.45
CA ARG A 102 2.02 6.09 25.91
C ARG A 102 2.52 5.04 24.92
N LEU A 103 3.39 5.42 23.99
CA LEU A 103 3.98 4.49 23.04
C LEU A 103 4.91 3.48 23.75
N ALA A 104 5.70 3.93 24.72
CA ALA A 104 6.54 3.04 25.52
C ALA A 104 5.72 1.97 26.26
N LYS A 105 4.63 2.36 26.90
CA LYS A 105 3.69 1.44 27.58
C LYS A 105 3.06 0.46 26.59
N LEU A 106 2.69 0.92 25.39
CA LEU A 106 2.15 0.08 24.32
C LEU A 106 3.17 -0.95 23.88
N LEU A 107 4.42 -0.54 23.58
CA LEU A 107 5.50 -1.42 23.14
C LEU A 107 5.87 -2.49 24.17
N LEU A 108 5.78 -2.18 25.46
CA LEU A 108 6.03 -3.16 26.55
C LEU A 108 4.94 -4.24 26.62
N ASN A 109 3.71 -3.94 26.19
CA ASN A 109 2.59 -4.88 26.25
C ASN A 109 2.41 -5.69 24.95
N LEU A 110 3.18 -5.41 23.89
CA LEU A 110 3.11 -6.18 22.65
C LEU A 110 3.75 -7.56 22.82
N ARG A 111 3.01 -8.61 22.51
CA ARG A 111 3.49 -10.00 22.54
C ARG A 111 4.48 -10.32 21.41
N THR A 112 4.30 -9.69 20.26
CA THR A 112 5.16 -9.80 19.08
C THR A 112 5.47 -8.41 18.56
N ARG A 113 6.74 -8.21 18.15
CA ARG A 113 7.19 -6.91 17.62
C ARG A 113 7.14 -6.91 16.07
N ASN A 114 5.94 -7.09 15.52
CA ASN A 114 5.74 -6.85 14.10
C ASN A 114 4.96 -5.54 13.88
N THR A 115 5.03 -4.99 12.69
CA THR A 115 4.44 -3.68 12.33
C THR A 115 2.93 -3.70 12.45
N ASP A 116 2.27 -4.78 12.01
CA ASP A 116 0.81 -4.88 12.01
C ASP A 116 0.23 -4.88 13.42
N MET A 117 0.87 -5.62 14.34
CA MET A 117 0.48 -5.62 15.75
C MET A 117 0.68 -4.25 16.41
N LEU A 118 1.76 -3.54 16.06
CA LEU A 118 2.01 -2.19 16.55
C LEU A 118 0.95 -1.21 16.03
N LEU A 119 0.68 -1.22 14.72
CA LEU A 119 -0.32 -0.34 14.12
C LEU A 119 -1.73 -0.65 14.62
N GLY A 120 -2.08 -1.93 14.78
CA GLY A 120 -3.34 -2.34 15.40
C GLY A 120 -3.49 -1.86 16.84
N ALA A 121 -2.41 -1.88 17.63
CA ALA A 121 -2.42 -1.37 19.00
C ALA A 121 -2.50 0.16 19.04
N VAL A 122 -1.84 0.88 18.12
CA VAL A 122 -2.00 2.33 17.95
C VAL A 122 -3.45 2.67 17.57
N ALA A 123 -4.04 1.93 16.62
CA ALA A 123 -5.43 2.11 16.21
C ALA A 123 -6.39 1.98 17.41
N LYS A 124 -6.17 0.97 18.26
CA LYS A 124 -6.98 0.78 19.47
C LYS A 124 -6.81 1.94 20.46
N VAL A 125 -5.61 2.45 20.66
CA VAL A 125 -5.37 3.61 21.55
C VAL A 125 -6.07 4.85 21.00
N LEU A 126 -6.04 5.10 19.69
CA LEU A 126 -6.78 6.20 19.06
C LEU A 126 -8.30 6.05 19.27
N GLU A 127 -8.84 4.85 19.10
CA GLU A 127 -10.26 4.55 19.30
C GLU A 127 -10.68 4.76 20.77
N ASP A 128 -9.88 4.31 21.74
CA ASP A 128 -10.11 4.50 23.18
C ASP A 128 -10.10 6.01 23.55
N GLU A 129 -9.44 6.86 22.76
CA GLU A 129 -9.37 8.32 22.90
C GLU A 129 -10.41 9.07 22.03
N GLY A 130 -11.35 8.35 21.42
CA GLY A 130 -12.44 8.91 20.62
C GLY A 130 -12.10 9.24 19.17
N ILE A 131 -11.00 8.74 18.65
CA ILE A 131 -10.56 8.94 17.26
C ILE A 131 -10.66 7.61 16.51
N ALA A 132 -11.70 7.43 15.69
CA ALA A 132 -11.87 6.22 14.88
C ALA A 132 -10.90 6.18 13.72
N LEU A 133 -10.08 5.14 13.63
CA LEU A 133 -9.20 4.93 12.48
C LEU A 133 -9.99 4.24 11.36
N MET A 134 -10.15 4.96 10.24
CA MET A 134 -10.92 4.53 9.07
C MET A 134 -10.03 3.77 8.08
N SER A 135 -10.66 3.03 7.15
CA SER A 135 -9.92 2.40 6.05
C SER A 135 -9.16 3.43 5.22
N SER A 136 -7.90 3.15 4.89
CA SER A 136 -7.07 3.99 4.02
C SER A 136 -7.59 4.06 2.57
N THR A 137 -8.50 3.15 2.18
CA THR A 137 -9.14 3.16 0.86
C THR A 137 -10.45 3.94 0.82
N MET A 138 -10.92 4.49 1.94
CA MET A 138 -12.24 5.12 2.10
C MET A 138 -12.56 6.20 1.06
N PHE A 139 -11.56 6.91 0.55
CA PHE A 139 -11.72 7.95 -0.46
C PHE A 139 -11.11 7.55 -1.81
N LEU A 140 -10.60 6.32 -1.93
CA LEU A 140 -9.81 5.86 -3.06
C LEU A 140 -10.44 4.65 -3.76
N GLU A 141 -11.73 4.38 -3.54
CA GLU A 141 -12.45 3.30 -4.23
C GLU A 141 -12.30 3.36 -5.77
N PRO A 142 -12.31 4.56 -6.43
CA PRO A 142 -12.07 4.64 -7.87
C PRO A 142 -10.67 4.18 -8.30
N MET A 143 -9.72 4.15 -7.37
CA MET A 143 -8.35 3.70 -7.62
C MET A 143 -8.16 2.20 -7.38
N LEU A 144 -9.14 1.49 -6.82
CA LEU A 144 -9.07 0.05 -6.66
C LEU A 144 -9.08 -0.64 -8.03
N ALA A 145 -8.29 -1.68 -8.18
CA ALA A 145 -8.23 -2.49 -9.39
C ALA A 145 -9.62 -3.04 -9.72
N PRO A 146 -10.15 -2.85 -10.94
CA PRO A 146 -11.39 -3.46 -11.38
C PRO A 146 -11.18 -4.94 -11.70
N VAL A 147 -12.26 -5.70 -11.81
CA VAL A 147 -12.22 -7.04 -12.37
C VAL A 147 -12.03 -6.96 -13.90
N GLY A 148 -11.16 -7.81 -14.46
CA GLY A 148 -10.88 -7.89 -15.88
C GLY A 148 -9.60 -7.16 -16.31
N ALA A 149 -9.36 -7.12 -17.62
CA ALA A 149 -8.18 -6.50 -18.21
C ALA A 149 -8.22 -4.98 -18.06
N MET A 150 -7.09 -4.39 -17.65
CA MET A 150 -6.88 -2.94 -17.58
C MET A 150 -6.07 -2.42 -18.77
N THR A 151 -5.33 -3.29 -19.47
CA THR A 151 -4.50 -2.99 -20.64
C THR A 151 -5.18 -3.42 -21.93
N GLU A 152 -4.72 -2.89 -23.07
CA GLU A 152 -5.21 -3.25 -24.41
C GLU A 152 -5.02 -4.74 -24.69
N ARG A 153 -3.85 -5.30 -24.29
CA ARG A 153 -3.61 -6.73 -24.32
C ARG A 153 -4.12 -7.38 -23.02
N GLY A 154 -4.94 -8.39 -23.14
CA GLY A 154 -5.26 -9.30 -22.04
C GLY A 154 -4.20 -10.40 -21.86
N PRO A 155 -4.27 -11.17 -20.75
CA PRO A 155 -3.43 -12.36 -20.57
C PRO A 155 -3.71 -13.41 -21.65
N ASP A 156 -2.67 -14.07 -22.13
CA ASP A 156 -2.82 -15.24 -23.01
C ASP A 156 -3.10 -16.53 -22.21
N ALA A 157 -3.27 -17.66 -22.90
CA ALA A 157 -3.62 -18.92 -22.26
C ALA A 157 -2.56 -19.43 -21.28
N ALA A 158 -1.28 -19.20 -21.56
CA ALA A 158 -0.18 -19.59 -20.68
C ALA A 158 -0.13 -18.69 -19.44
N GLU A 159 -0.28 -17.38 -19.63
CA GLU A 159 -0.37 -16.40 -18.54
C GLU A 159 -1.59 -16.66 -17.65
N LEU A 160 -2.74 -17.04 -18.21
CA LEU A 160 -3.93 -17.42 -17.43
C LEU A 160 -3.67 -18.67 -16.57
N ALA A 161 -2.96 -19.67 -17.10
CA ALA A 161 -2.58 -20.86 -16.34
C ALA A 161 -1.61 -20.48 -15.19
N ASP A 162 -0.64 -19.61 -15.46
CA ASP A 162 0.30 -19.09 -14.45
C ASP A 162 -0.43 -18.25 -13.39
N ILE A 163 -1.41 -17.44 -13.78
CA ILE A 163 -2.26 -16.69 -12.83
C ILE A 163 -3.01 -17.66 -11.91
N ALA A 164 -3.67 -18.67 -12.47
CA ALA A 164 -4.45 -19.63 -11.69
C ALA A 164 -3.60 -20.40 -10.66
N TYR A 165 -2.36 -20.75 -11.01
CA TYR A 165 -1.38 -21.34 -10.10
C TYR A 165 -0.86 -20.31 -9.10
N GLY A 166 -0.44 -19.15 -9.59
CA GLY A 166 0.14 -18.07 -8.79
C GLY A 166 -0.81 -17.55 -7.72
N MET A 167 -2.11 -17.43 -8.01
CA MET A 167 -3.14 -17.05 -7.02
C MET A 167 -3.19 -18.02 -5.84
N LYS A 168 -3.04 -19.34 -6.07
CA LYS A 168 -3.00 -20.34 -4.99
C LYS A 168 -1.75 -20.19 -4.14
N VAL A 169 -0.59 -20.02 -4.80
CA VAL A 169 0.70 -19.83 -4.10
C VAL A 169 0.69 -18.53 -3.32
N ALA A 170 0.31 -17.42 -3.95
CA ALA A 170 0.28 -16.09 -3.32
C ALA A 170 -0.64 -16.07 -2.09
N ARG A 171 -1.84 -16.66 -2.17
CA ARG A 171 -2.75 -16.79 -1.02
C ARG A 171 -2.16 -17.65 0.09
N GLY A 172 -1.44 -18.72 -0.27
CA GLY A 172 -0.76 -19.57 0.69
C GLY A 172 0.28 -18.79 1.50
N ILE A 173 1.21 -18.10 0.83
CA ILE A 173 2.25 -17.31 1.52
C ILE A 173 1.67 -16.13 2.30
N ALA A 174 0.65 -15.47 1.75
CA ALA A 174 -0.07 -14.39 2.43
C ALA A 174 -0.77 -14.88 3.70
N GLY A 175 -1.24 -16.13 3.71
CA GLY A 175 -1.81 -16.78 4.90
C GLY A 175 -0.81 -16.96 6.05
N PHE A 176 0.49 -17.09 5.72
CA PHE A 176 1.60 -17.16 6.70
C PHE A 176 2.17 -15.78 7.05
N ASP A 177 1.63 -14.70 6.50
CA ASP A 177 2.14 -13.34 6.68
C ASP A 177 3.61 -13.16 6.24
N LEU A 178 4.05 -13.92 5.23
CA LEU A 178 5.41 -13.86 4.68
C LEU A 178 5.55 -12.75 3.64
N GLY A 179 4.59 -12.67 2.72
CA GLY A 179 4.53 -11.74 1.61
C GLY A 179 3.19 -11.89 0.90
N GLN A 180 3.01 -11.20 -0.21
CA GLN A 180 1.75 -11.18 -0.96
C GLN A 180 1.92 -11.20 -2.48
N THR A 181 3.18 -11.29 -2.96
CA THR A 181 3.54 -11.32 -4.38
C THR A 181 4.34 -12.58 -4.68
N VAL A 182 4.01 -13.22 -5.81
CA VAL A 182 4.79 -14.31 -6.38
C VAL A 182 5.05 -14.07 -7.86
N VAL A 183 6.13 -14.62 -8.38
CA VAL A 183 6.46 -14.58 -9.79
C VAL A 183 6.49 -16.02 -10.32
N ILE A 184 5.71 -16.27 -11.37
CA ILE A 184 5.49 -17.59 -11.97
C ILE A 184 6.08 -17.59 -13.37
N ALA A 185 6.65 -18.71 -13.79
CA ALA A 185 7.05 -18.96 -15.17
C ALA A 185 6.72 -20.40 -15.55
N ALA A 186 5.94 -20.60 -16.60
CA ALA A 186 5.56 -21.91 -17.14
C ALA A 186 5.08 -22.90 -16.05
N GLY A 187 4.21 -22.45 -15.15
CA GLY A 187 3.64 -23.26 -14.08
C GLY A 187 4.57 -23.49 -12.88
N ALA A 188 5.75 -22.84 -12.83
CA ALA A 188 6.70 -22.93 -11.71
C ALA A 188 6.82 -21.60 -10.97
N CYS A 189 6.85 -21.63 -9.63
CA CYS A 189 7.12 -20.44 -8.83
C CYS A 189 8.62 -20.13 -8.84
N VAL A 190 8.99 -18.99 -9.43
CA VAL A 190 10.38 -18.53 -9.57
C VAL A 190 10.82 -17.72 -8.36
N ALA A 191 9.93 -16.86 -7.85
CA ALA A 191 10.23 -16.01 -6.70
C ALA A 191 8.97 -15.79 -5.85
N VAL A 192 9.21 -15.63 -4.55
CA VAL A 192 8.21 -15.36 -3.53
C VAL A 192 8.66 -14.12 -2.78
N GLU A 193 7.77 -13.14 -2.62
CA GLU A 193 8.02 -11.94 -1.82
C GLU A 193 8.13 -12.29 -0.33
N ALA A 194 9.10 -11.70 0.33
CA ALA A 194 9.22 -11.68 1.78
C ALA A 194 9.43 -10.21 2.25
N MET A 195 10.54 -9.92 2.93
CA MET A 195 10.80 -8.56 3.45
C MET A 195 11.33 -7.57 2.41
N GLU A 196 11.75 -8.05 1.24
CA GLU A 196 12.33 -7.23 0.17
C GLU A 196 11.31 -6.36 -0.57
N GLY A 197 10.03 -6.74 -0.56
CA GLY A 197 8.95 -6.06 -1.27
C GLY A 197 8.79 -6.50 -2.74
N THR A 198 7.66 -6.09 -3.34
CA THR A 198 7.21 -6.53 -4.66
C THR A 198 8.24 -6.28 -5.77
N ASP A 199 8.73 -5.05 -5.91
CA ASP A 199 9.60 -4.67 -7.04
C ASP A 199 10.97 -5.38 -6.99
N ALA A 200 11.53 -5.56 -5.78
CA ALA A 200 12.76 -6.32 -5.60
C ALA A 200 12.55 -7.83 -5.88
N THR A 201 11.40 -8.38 -5.52
CA THR A 201 11.04 -9.77 -5.85
C THR A 201 10.94 -10.00 -7.36
N ILE A 202 10.33 -9.05 -8.10
CA ILE A 202 10.25 -9.07 -9.56
C ILE A 202 11.65 -9.00 -10.18
N THR A 203 12.48 -8.10 -9.70
CA THR A 203 13.88 -7.94 -10.17
C THR A 203 14.66 -9.24 -9.98
N ARG A 204 14.57 -9.84 -8.79
CA ARG A 204 15.23 -11.12 -8.46
C ARG A 204 14.74 -12.26 -9.35
N ALA A 205 13.44 -12.32 -9.66
CA ALA A 205 12.90 -13.32 -10.59
C ALA A 205 13.53 -13.17 -11.98
N GLY A 206 13.65 -11.94 -12.50
CA GLY A 206 14.32 -11.67 -13.77
C GLY A 206 15.79 -12.09 -13.77
N GLU A 207 16.52 -11.87 -12.67
CA GLU A 207 17.91 -12.33 -12.51
C GLU A 207 18.03 -13.84 -12.55
N ILE A 208 17.17 -14.56 -11.82
CA ILE A 208 17.11 -16.03 -11.81
C ILE A 208 16.88 -16.54 -13.24
N MET A 209 15.93 -15.95 -13.96
CA MET A 209 15.60 -16.40 -15.32
C MET A 209 16.75 -16.18 -16.29
N ARG A 210 17.41 -15.02 -16.26
CA ARG A 210 18.60 -14.76 -17.09
C ARG A 210 19.74 -15.76 -16.82
N GLY A 211 19.94 -16.15 -15.56
CA GLY A 211 20.91 -17.18 -15.22
C GLY A 211 20.59 -18.55 -15.83
N LEU A 212 19.32 -18.92 -15.87
CA LEU A 212 18.87 -20.18 -16.46
C LEU A 212 18.89 -20.19 -18.01
N GLU A 213 18.74 -19.05 -18.68
CA GLU A 213 18.81 -18.93 -20.14
C GLU A 213 20.23 -19.20 -20.67
N GLN A 214 21.26 -18.92 -19.89
CA GLN A 214 22.66 -19.21 -20.24
C GLN A 214 22.97 -20.70 -20.26
N GLU A 215 22.15 -21.55 -19.62
CA GLU A 215 22.32 -23.00 -19.52
C GLU A 215 21.55 -23.81 -20.57
N ALA A 216 21.08 -23.20 -21.68
CA ALA A 216 20.35 -23.77 -22.80
C ALA A 216 18.91 -24.23 -22.49
N SER A 217 17.96 -23.34 -22.71
CA SER A 217 16.56 -23.68 -22.67
C SER A 217 15.81 -23.11 -23.89
N THR A 218 15.13 -23.98 -24.62
CA THR A 218 14.22 -23.64 -25.73
C THR A 218 12.85 -23.18 -25.27
N LEU A 219 12.63 -23.00 -23.95
CA LEU A 219 11.35 -22.60 -23.40
C LEU A 219 11.27 -21.08 -23.34
N GLU A 220 10.28 -20.49 -24.00
CA GLU A 220 9.86 -19.11 -23.76
C GLU A 220 9.38 -18.99 -22.31
N ARG A 221 10.22 -18.41 -21.45
CA ARG A 221 9.94 -18.27 -20.03
C ARG A 221 9.48 -16.87 -19.73
N ARG A 222 8.24 -16.57 -20.05
CA ARG A 222 7.61 -15.32 -19.66
C ARG A 222 7.31 -15.33 -18.17
N LEU A 223 7.53 -14.20 -17.50
CA LEU A 223 7.22 -14.06 -16.10
C LEU A 223 5.81 -13.48 -15.92
N THR A 224 5.01 -14.15 -15.12
CA THR A 224 3.70 -13.68 -14.66
C THR A 224 3.81 -13.30 -13.18
N VAL A 225 3.53 -12.05 -12.86
CA VAL A 225 3.51 -11.53 -11.49
C VAL A 225 2.10 -11.62 -10.94
N VAL A 226 1.93 -12.21 -9.77
CA VAL A 226 0.65 -12.30 -9.08
C VAL A 226 0.75 -11.68 -7.69
N LYS A 227 -0.09 -10.69 -7.42
CA LYS A 227 -0.15 -9.98 -6.13
C LYS A 227 -1.56 -10.03 -5.56
N VAL A 228 -1.69 -10.52 -4.33
CA VAL A 228 -2.95 -10.64 -3.59
C VAL A 228 -2.96 -9.74 -2.35
N ALA A 229 -4.12 -9.52 -1.76
CA ALA A 229 -4.20 -8.98 -0.42
C ALA A 229 -4.04 -10.12 0.61
N LYS A 230 -3.43 -9.83 1.76
CA LYS A 230 -3.35 -10.81 2.85
C LYS A 230 -4.75 -11.11 3.39
N PRO A 231 -5.07 -12.35 3.80
CA PRO A 231 -6.41 -12.73 4.29
C PRO A 231 -6.89 -11.90 5.49
N LYS A 232 -5.95 -11.50 6.36
CA LYS A 232 -6.22 -10.70 7.56
C LYS A 232 -5.68 -9.27 7.43
N GLN A 233 -5.52 -8.78 6.18
CA GLN A 233 -5.00 -7.44 5.95
C GLN A 233 -5.93 -6.38 6.54
N ASP A 234 -5.38 -5.56 7.40
CA ASP A 234 -6.12 -4.44 7.96
C ASP A 234 -6.01 -3.23 7.02
N MET A 235 -7.09 -3.02 6.26
CA MET A 235 -7.17 -1.95 5.25
C MET A 235 -7.06 -0.54 5.85
N ARG A 236 -6.99 -0.41 7.17
CA ARG A 236 -6.77 0.89 7.82
C ARG A 236 -5.33 1.38 7.69
N PHE A 237 -4.35 0.48 7.43
CA PHE A 237 -2.93 0.85 7.35
C PHE A 237 -2.07 -0.04 6.44
N ASP A 238 -2.58 -1.18 5.99
CA ASP A 238 -1.86 -2.08 5.08
C ASP A 238 -2.74 -2.37 3.85
N VAL A 239 -2.47 -1.67 2.73
CA VAL A 239 -3.21 -1.80 1.48
C VAL A 239 -2.21 -2.19 0.39
N PRO A 240 -2.47 -3.26 -0.39
CA PRO A 240 -1.66 -3.59 -1.55
C PRO A 240 -1.72 -2.46 -2.58
N VAL A 241 -0.57 -2.08 -3.11
CA VAL A 241 -0.45 -1.02 -4.12
C VAL A 241 0.37 -1.54 -5.30
N VAL A 242 0.00 -1.14 -6.51
CA VAL A 242 0.78 -1.23 -7.74
C VAL A 242 0.76 0.11 -8.47
N GLY A 243 1.77 0.37 -9.29
CA GLY A 243 1.87 1.61 -10.04
C GLY A 243 2.95 1.55 -11.12
N ALA A 244 3.28 2.69 -11.71
CA ALA A 244 4.31 2.78 -12.75
C ALA A 244 5.68 2.19 -12.35
N PRO A 245 6.18 2.34 -11.11
CA PRO A 245 7.42 1.68 -10.68
C PRO A 245 7.37 0.15 -10.79
N THR A 246 6.23 -0.47 -10.47
CA THR A 246 6.05 -1.92 -10.60
C THR A 246 6.14 -2.36 -12.08
N ILE A 247 5.52 -1.60 -13.00
CA ILE A 247 5.61 -1.88 -14.44
C ILE A 247 7.04 -1.74 -14.93
N GLU A 248 7.80 -0.76 -14.44
CA GLU A 248 9.21 -0.59 -14.80
C GLU A 248 10.07 -1.75 -14.30
N ALA A 249 9.86 -2.22 -13.07
CA ALA A 249 10.52 -3.41 -12.54
C ALA A 249 10.18 -4.66 -13.39
N MET A 250 8.92 -4.81 -13.78
CA MET A 250 8.47 -5.89 -14.66
C MET A 250 9.12 -5.84 -16.04
N ARG A 251 9.17 -4.65 -16.66
CA ARG A 251 9.83 -4.43 -17.96
C ARG A 251 11.31 -4.82 -17.90
N ALA A 252 12.02 -4.38 -16.84
CA ALA A 252 13.43 -4.71 -16.64
C ALA A 252 13.67 -6.21 -16.38
N ALA A 253 12.72 -6.89 -15.75
CA ALA A 253 12.78 -8.31 -15.46
C ALA A 253 12.34 -9.20 -16.65
N GLY A 254 11.73 -8.65 -17.71
CA GLY A 254 11.15 -9.41 -18.81
C GLY A 254 9.78 -10.05 -18.45
N ALA A 255 9.09 -9.51 -17.45
CA ALA A 255 7.75 -9.97 -17.09
C ALA A 255 6.70 -9.42 -18.06
N THR A 256 5.73 -10.26 -18.42
CA THR A 256 4.73 -9.95 -19.46
C THR A 256 3.30 -9.84 -18.93
N CYS A 257 3.04 -10.29 -17.70
CA CYS A 257 1.70 -10.25 -17.12
C CYS A 257 1.74 -9.88 -15.64
N LEU A 258 0.83 -8.98 -15.22
CA LEU A 258 0.54 -8.65 -13.84
C LEU A 258 -0.92 -8.99 -13.52
N CYS A 259 -1.12 -9.85 -12.54
CA CYS A 259 -2.42 -10.11 -11.94
C CYS A 259 -2.48 -9.53 -10.54
N VAL A 260 -3.53 -8.78 -10.23
CA VAL A 260 -3.79 -8.23 -8.90
C VAL A 260 -5.18 -8.64 -8.40
N GLU A 261 -5.38 -8.66 -7.09
CA GLU A 261 -6.71 -8.92 -6.52
C GLU A 261 -7.59 -7.66 -6.66
N ALA A 262 -8.66 -7.80 -7.46
CA ALA A 262 -9.61 -6.73 -7.74
C ALA A 262 -10.37 -6.30 -6.47
N GLY A 263 -10.67 -5.00 -6.37
CA GLY A 263 -11.37 -4.43 -5.22
C GLY A 263 -10.55 -4.36 -3.92
N ARG A 264 -9.30 -4.87 -3.93
CA ARG A 264 -8.41 -4.89 -2.75
C ARG A 264 -7.02 -4.32 -3.00
N THR A 265 -6.63 -4.11 -4.25
CA THR A 265 -5.35 -3.53 -4.65
C THR A 265 -5.55 -2.13 -5.21
N LEU A 266 -4.84 -1.13 -4.69
CA LEU A 266 -4.82 0.22 -5.25
C LEU A 266 -3.90 0.28 -6.47
N VAL A 267 -4.37 0.95 -7.51
CA VAL A 267 -3.61 1.23 -8.74
C VAL A 267 -3.29 2.72 -8.76
N PHE A 268 -2.08 3.05 -8.39
CA PHE A 268 -1.63 4.46 -8.37
C PHE A 268 -1.34 4.96 -9.78
N ASP A 269 -1.77 6.21 -10.04
CA ASP A 269 -1.60 6.87 -11.34
C ASP A 269 -2.03 5.93 -12.50
N ARG A 270 -3.25 5.37 -12.40
CA ARG A 270 -3.76 4.30 -13.27
C ARG A 270 -3.50 4.56 -14.75
N GLU A 271 -3.78 5.77 -15.24
CA GLU A 271 -3.59 6.11 -16.65
C GLU A 271 -2.12 5.99 -17.06
N ALA A 272 -1.20 6.54 -16.27
CA ALA A 272 0.24 6.45 -16.52
C ALA A 272 0.74 5.00 -16.42
N MET A 273 0.26 4.24 -15.43
CA MET A 273 0.63 2.83 -15.25
C MET A 273 0.15 1.99 -16.44
N VAL A 274 -1.09 2.15 -16.88
CA VAL A 274 -1.67 1.43 -18.01
C VAL A 274 -0.96 1.80 -19.31
N ALA A 275 -0.67 3.10 -19.54
CA ALA A 275 0.10 3.54 -20.70
C ALA A 275 1.50 2.91 -20.75
N ALA A 276 2.21 2.88 -19.61
CA ALA A 276 3.52 2.24 -19.50
C ALA A 276 3.44 0.71 -19.74
N ALA A 277 2.41 0.05 -19.22
CA ALA A 277 2.18 -1.38 -19.43
C ALA A 277 1.90 -1.70 -20.91
N ASN A 278 1.01 -0.91 -21.57
CA ASN A 278 0.71 -1.06 -22.99
C ASN A 278 1.97 -0.87 -23.85
N ALA A 279 2.77 0.18 -23.57
CA ALA A 279 4.03 0.44 -24.28
C ALA A 279 5.06 -0.68 -24.11
N ALA A 280 5.03 -1.39 -22.98
CA ALA A 280 5.90 -2.54 -22.70
C ALA A 280 5.31 -3.89 -23.14
N GLY A 281 4.08 -3.92 -23.69
CA GLY A 281 3.39 -5.16 -24.06
C GLY A 281 2.99 -6.01 -22.84
N ILE A 282 2.88 -5.42 -21.65
CA ILE A 282 2.53 -6.10 -20.40
C ILE A 282 1.01 -6.12 -20.26
N ALA A 283 0.42 -7.31 -20.05
CA ALA A 283 -0.97 -7.43 -19.65
C ALA A 283 -1.13 -7.11 -18.16
N VAL A 284 -2.14 -6.31 -17.81
CA VAL A 284 -2.52 -6.07 -16.42
C VAL A 284 -3.98 -6.47 -16.22
N VAL A 285 -4.26 -7.34 -15.27
CA VAL A 285 -5.60 -7.88 -15.02
C VAL A 285 -5.92 -7.89 -13.54
N GLY A 286 -7.18 -7.59 -13.21
CA GLY A 286 -7.72 -7.76 -11.88
C GLY A 286 -8.56 -9.03 -11.80
N GLU A 287 -8.20 -9.94 -10.90
CA GLU A 287 -8.96 -11.14 -10.57
C GLU A 287 -9.84 -10.93 -9.35
N ALA A 288 -11.07 -11.42 -9.41
CA ALA A 288 -11.97 -11.32 -8.26
C ALA A 288 -11.37 -12.03 -7.04
N ALA A 289 -11.57 -11.44 -5.87
CA ALA A 289 -11.25 -12.12 -4.63
C ALA A 289 -11.98 -13.46 -4.59
N GLY A 290 -11.23 -14.56 -4.60
CA GLY A 290 -11.85 -15.89 -4.49
C GLY A 290 -12.55 -16.01 -3.15
N GLY A 291 -13.82 -16.41 -3.16
CA GLY A 291 -14.56 -16.74 -1.95
C GLY A 291 -13.94 -17.92 -1.19
#